data_5982d1c68b0555aa5eb319c6a0a0de21
#
_entry.id   5982d1c68b0555aa5eb319c6a0a0de21
#
_cell.length_a   1.000
_cell.length_b   1.000
_cell.length_c   1.000
_cell.angle_alpha   90.00
_cell.angle_beta   90.00
_cell.angle_gamma   90.00
#
_symmetry.space_group_name_H-M   'P 1'
#
loop_
_entity.id
_entity.type
_entity.pdbx_description
1 polymer ?
#
loop_
_entity_poly.entity_id
_entity_poly.type
_entity_poly.pdbx_seq_one_letter_code
_entity_poly.pdbx_strand_id
1 'polypeptide(L)'
;MINIAYAQGGFELPLATDWRLRFAGQYIDQGSLGDNELQGHSFSGHQFGIKVELPVKKALFTVAFTHEWGNTTMQSPWSGYPGYTSVQVQDFDRAGESAFLIRAGYDFPWVDGLSAYGLAVFGTDPNPAGQFRQNEFDSNLQWAPTKGVLKGFSLRLRYAVVQQFGGDVHNLTDFRAICNYVIKF
;
A
#
# COMPACT_ATOMS: atom_id res chain seq x y z
N MET A 1 -21.83 14.16 -5.06
CA MET A 1 -21.63 12.69 -5.17
C MET A 1 -20.34 12.37 -5.89
N ILE A 2 -19.81 11.15 -5.75
CA ILE A 2 -18.63 10.64 -6.48
C ILE A 2 -18.99 9.34 -7.22
N ASN A 3 -18.47 9.16 -8.42
CA ASN A 3 -18.44 7.89 -9.13
C ASN A 3 -17.03 7.30 -9.00
N ILE A 4 -16.92 6.01 -8.70
CA ILE A 4 -15.65 5.28 -8.63
C ILE A 4 -15.80 4.00 -9.45
N ALA A 5 -14.95 3.84 -10.46
CA ALA A 5 -14.78 2.59 -11.18
C ALA A 5 -13.40 1.99 -10.85
N TYR A 6 -13.37 0.69 -10.58
CA TYR A 6 -12.16 -0.04 -10.25
C TYR A 6 -12.07 -1.32 -11.10
N ALA A 7 -10.91 -1.54 -11.69
CA ALA A 7 -10.60 -2.77 -12.40
C ALA A 7 -9.24 -3.30 -11.98
N GLN A 8 -9.14 -4.61 -11.75
CA GLN A 8 -7.89 -5.29 -11.43
C GLN A 8 -7.83 -6.64 -12.13
N GLY A 9 -6.65 -7.00 -12.61
CA GLY A 9 -6.38 -8.31 -13.19
C GLY A 9 -4.96 -8.75 -12.90
N GLY A 10 -4.69 -10.04 -13.10
CA GLY A 10 -3.34 -10.56 -12.90
C GLY A 10 -3.17 -11.95 -13.49
N PHE A 11 -1.91 -12.38 -13.60
CA PHE A 11 -1.53 -13.72 -14.06
C PHE A 11 -0.23 -14.16 -13.39
N GLU A 12 0.03 -15.47 -13.42
CA GLU A 12 1.27 -16.06 -12.96
C GLU A 12 2.09 -16.56 -14.15
N LEU A 13 3.39 -16.26 -14.15
CA LEU A 13 4.35 -16.74 -15.13
C LEU A 13 5.31 -17.74 -14.44
N PRO A 14 5.26 -19.04 -14.76
CA PRO A 14 6.23 -19.99 -14.26
C PRO A 14 7.62 -19.72 -14.90
N LEU A 15 8.64 -19.55 -14.08
CA LEU A 15 10.02 -19.36 -14.53
C LEU A 15 10.83 -20.65 -14.48
N ALA A 16 10.59 -21.49 -13.45
CA ALA A 16 11.21 -22.79 -13.22
C ALA A 16 10.28 -23.63 -12.34
N THR A 17 10.70 -24.86 -11.99
CA THR A 17 9.89 -25.80 -11.21
C THR A 17 9.29 -25.20 -9.93
N ASP A 18 10.08 -24.34 -9.24
CA ASP A 18 9.68 -23.76 -7.94
C ASP A 18 9.57 -22.22 -7.94
N TRP A 19 9.71 -21.59 -9.11
CA TRP A 19 9.74 -20.13 -9.24
C TRP A 19 8.61 -19.65 -10.14
N ARG A 20 7.82 -18.73 -9.62
CA ARG A 20 6.70 -18.11 -10.35
C ARG A 20 6.71 -16.61 -10.11
N LEU A 21 6.62 -15.83 -11.16
CA LEU A 21 6.33 -14.42 -11.07
C LEU A 21 4.82 -14.21 -11.10
N ARG A 22 4.31 -13.41 -10.18
CA ARG A 22 2.92 -12.97 -10.14
C ARG A 22 2.86 -11.54 -10.61
N PHE A 23 2.09 -11.30 -11.65
CA PHE A 23 1.84 -9.98 -12.20
C PHE A 23 0.42 -9.55 -11.85
N ALA A 24 0.25 -8.30 -11.45
CA ALA A 24 -1.05 -7.69 -11.27
C ALA A 24 -1.04 -6.27 -11.84
N GLY A 25 -2.17 -5.86 -12.40
CA GLY A 25 -2.43 -4.50 -12.87
C GLY A 25 -3.75 -4.01 -12.32
N GLN A 26 -3.85 -2.72 -12.02
CA GLN A 26 -5.08 -2.06 -11.59
C GLN A 26 -5.28 -0.74 -12.32
N TYR A 27 -6.53 -0.36 -12.44
CA TYR A 27 -6.96 0.94 -12.91
C TYR A 27 -8.10 1.45 -12.03
N ILE A 28 -8.02 2.71 -11.63
CA ILE A 28 -9.05 3.38 -10.84
C ILE A 28 -9.43 4.66 -11.57
N ASP A 29 -10.72 4.88 -11.71
CA ASP A 29 -11.31 6.09 -12.29
C ASP A 29 -12.27 6.69 -11.27
N GLN A 30 -12.13 7.98 -11.00
CA GLN A 30 -12.97 8.72 -10.07
C GLN A 30 -13.41 10.05 -10.69
N GLY A 31 -14.65 10.40 -10.48
CA GLY A 31 -15.17 11.68 -10.93
C GLY A 31 -16.33 12.18 -10.09
N SER A 32 -16.44 13.50 -9.99
CA SER A 32 -17.59 14.14 -9.35
C SER A 32 -18.86 13.94 -10.14
N LEU A 33 -19.99 13.82 -9.44
CA LEU A 33 -21.33 13.71 -10.03
C LEU A 33 -22.29 14.72 -9.38
N GLY A 34 -23.30 15.14 -10.16
CA GLY A 34 -24.35 16.06 -9.72
C GLY A 34 -23.78 17.43 -9.38
N ASP A 35 -24.22 17.99 -8.26
CA ASP A 35 -23.89 19.35 -7.83
C ASP A 35 -22.49 19.50 -7.20
N ASN A 36 -21.61 18.50 -7.39
CA ASN A 36 -20.23 18.50 -6.89
C ASN A 36 -20.08 18.70 -5.36
N GLU A 37 -21.03 18.21 -4.58
CA GLU A 37 -21.12 18.46 -3.13
C GLU A 37 -19.87 17.99 -2.34
N LEU A 38 -19.12 17.01 -2.87
CA LEU A 38 -17.97 16.44 -2.14
C LEU A 38 -16.80 17.44 -2.02
N GLN A 39 -16.52 18.22 -3.06
CA GLN A 39 -15.43 19.20 -3.08
C GLN A 39 -15.89 20.63 -3.45
N GLY A 40 -17.17 20.83 -3.72
CA GLY A 40 -17.70 22.11 -4.17
C GLY A 40 -17.35 22.48 -5.62
N HIS A 41 -16.63 21.63 -6.32
CA HIS A 41 -16.26 21.80 -7.74
C HIS A 41 -16.11 20.44 -8.44
N SER A 42 -16.13 20.47 -9.77
CA SER A 42 -15.90 19.30 -10.59
C SER A 42 -14.47 18.78 -10.42
N PHE A 43 -14.33 17.48 -10.22
CA PHE A 43 -13.03 16.82 -10.13
C PHE A 43 -12.99 15.50 -10.88
N SER A 44 -11.79 15.11 -11.28
CA SER A 44 -11.47 13.79 -11.81
C SER A 44 -10.11 13.34 -11.28
N GLY A 45 -10.00 12.07 -10.97
CA GLY A 45 -8.76 11.42 -10.56
C GLY A 45 -8.67 10.03 -11.19
N HIS A 46 -7.50 9.67 -11.66
CA HIS A 46 -7.25 8.39 -12.30
C HIS A 46 -5.97 7.80 -11.73
N GLN A 47 -5.92 6.49 -11.57
CA GLN A 47 -4.70 5.77 -11.22
C GLN A 47 -4.50 4.57 -12.12
N PHE A 48 -3.28 4.36 -12.52
CA PHE A 48 -2.78 3.11 -13.05
C PHE A 48 -1.74 2.52 -12.10
N GLY A 49 -1.78 1.22 -11.87
CA GLY A 49 -0.81 0.51 -11.04
C GLY A 49 -0.40 -0.82 -11.63
N ILE A 50 0.88 -1.16 -11.47
CA ILE A 50 1.43 -2.49 -11.76
C ILE A 50 2.15 -3.02 -10.53
N LYS A 51 2.08 -4.34 -10.33
CA LYS A 51 2.75 -5.04 -9.23
C LYS A 51 3.32 -6.36 -9.73
N VAL A 52 4.55 -6.66 -9.31
CA VAL A 52 5.21 -7.94 -9.55
C VAL A 52 5.65 -8.53 -8.23
N GLU A 53 5.33 -9.79 -8.00
CA GLU A 53 5.69 -10.54 -6.81
C GLU A 53 6.48 -11.79 -7.17
N LEU A 54 7.57 -12.04 -6.44
CA LEU A 54 8.39 -13.23 -6.56
C LEU A 54 8.42 -13.96 -5.20
N PRO A 55 7.60 -15.00 -5.01
CA PRO A 55 7.72 -15.88 -3.86
C PRO A 55 8.92 -16.81 -4.05
N VAL A 56 9.80 -16.87 -3.03
CA VAL A 56 10.99 -17.75 -2.99
C VAL A 56 11.00 -18.45 -1.65
N LYS A 57 10.58 -19.71 -1.61
CA LYS A 57 10.42 -20.50 -0.37
C LYS A 57 9.54 -19.78 0.65
N LYS A 58 10.14 -19.24 1.71
CA LYS A 58 9.47 -18.49 2.79
C LYS A 58 9.60 -16.97 2.63
N ALA A 59 10.28 -16.51 1.60
CA ALA A 59 10.41 -15.10 1.29
C ALA A 59 9.43 -14.67 0.19
N LEU A 60 8.98 -13.43 0.26
CA LEU A 60 8.20 -12.76 -0.77
C LEU A 60 8.86 -11.43 -1.10
N PHE A 61 9.27 -11.27 -2.36
CA PHE A 61 9.74 -10.00 -2.89
C PHE A 61 8.64 -9.37 -3.73
N THR A 62 8.43 -8.07 -3.54
CA THR A 62 7.42 -7.32 -4.27
C THR A 62 8.04 -6.04 -4.80
N VAL A 63 7.74 -5.71 -6.05
CA VAL A 63 7.93 -4.39 -6.61
C VAL A 63 6.58 -3.90 -7.15
N ALA A 64 6.29 -2.62 -6.98
CA ALA A 64 5.08 -2.02 -7.52
C ALA A 64 5.34 -0.59 -7.99
N PHE A 65 4.51 -0.14 -8.89
CA PHE A 65 4.50 1.22 -9.41
C PHE A 65 3.06 1.70 -9.55
N THR A 66 2.81 2.95 -9.18
CA THR A 66 1.56 3.66 -9.46
C THR A 66 1.85 5.01 -10.10
N HIS A 67 0.90 5.48 -10.88
CA HIS A 67 0.88 6.83 -11.42
C HIS A 67 -0.54 7.39 -11.35
N GLU A 68 -0.63 8.59 -10.80
CA GLU A 68 -1.86 9.34 -10.62
C GLU A 68 -1.94 10.49 -11.62
N TRP A 69 -3.10 10.72 -12.21
CA TRP A 69 -3.36 11.93 -12.99
C TRP A 69 -4.79 12.41 -12.78
N GLY A 70 -5.03 13.67 -13.13
CA GLY A 70 -6.29 14.36 -12.86
C GLY A 70 -6.06 15.69 -12.16
N ASN A 71 -7.10 16.22 -11.57
CA ASN A 71 -7.07 17.51 -10.89
C ASN A 71 -7.29 17.41 -9.37
N THR A 72 -7.33 16.20 -8.83
CA THR A 72 -7.53 15.95 -7.39
C THR A 72 -6.74 14.73 -6.92
N THR A 73 -6.45 14.68 -5.62
CA THR A 73 -6.03 13.48 -4.91
C THR A 73 -7.12 12.42 -4.98
N MET A 74 -6.77 11.15 -5.08
CA MET A 74 -7.72 10.05 -5.10
C MET A 74 -8.55 10.04 -3.81
N GLN A 75 -9.85 9.79 -3.94
CA GLN A 75 -10.79 9.81 -2.83
C GLN A 75 -11.10 8.39 -2.34
N SER A 76 -11.17 8.20 -1.02
CA SER A 76 -11.48 6.91 -0.38
C SER A 76 -12.61 7.06 0.63
N PRO A 77 -13.82 7.42 0.21
CA PRO A 77 -14.89 7.81 1.13
C PRO A 77 -15.44 6.66 2.00
N TRP A 78 -15.18 5.41 1.65
CA TRP A 78 -15.76 4.26 2.35
C TRP A 78 -14.74 3.31 2.97
N SER A 79 -13.46 3.39 2.60
CA SER A 79 -12.41 2.51 3.14
C SER A 79 -11.02 3.07 2.83
N GLY A 80 -9.98 2.30 3.17
CA GLY A 80 -8.60 2.61 2.76
C GLY A 80 -8.44 2.58 1.25
N TYR A 81 -7.48 3.35 0.78
CA TYR A 81 -7.13 3.45 -0.63
C TYR A 81 -6.48 2.14 -1.14
N PRO A 82 -6.94 1.56 -2.26
CA PRO A 82 -6.47 0.25 -2.73
C PRO A 82 -5.20 0.30 -3.58
N GLY A 83 -4.50 1.44 -3.68
CA GLY A 83 -3.29 1.60 -4.49
C GLY A 83 -2.16 0.64 -4.09
N TYR A 84 -1.42 0.11 -5.07
CA TYR A 84 -0.32 -0.83 -4.80
C TYR A 84 0.85 -0.21 -4.03
N THR A 85 0.94 1.12 -3.98
CA THR A 85 1.94 1.88 -3.23
C THR A 85 1.40 2.49 -1.94
N SER A 86 0.11 2.28 -1.61
CA SER A 86 -0.47 2.64 -0.33
C SER A 86 0.14 1.79 0.80
N VAL A 87 0.65 2.43 1.84
CA VAL A 87 1.44 1.78 2.90
C VAL A 87 0.95 2.17 4.29
N GLN A 88 1.81 2.32 5.28
CA GLN A 88 1.34 2.51 6.65
C GLN A 88 0.79 3.89 6.93
N VAL A 89 1.41 4.92 6.36
CA VAL A 89 1.11 6.33 6.63
C VAL A 89 0.63 7.04 5.38
N GLN A 90 1.29 6.83 4.23
CA GLN A 90 1.02 7.54 2.99
C GLN A 90 0.35 6.62 1.97
N ASP A 91 -0.61 7.17 1.23
CA ASP A 91 -1.29 6.45 0.15
C ASP A 91 -0.61 6.66 -1.21
N PHE A 92 0.24 7.70 -1.35
CA PHE A 92 0.90 8.06 -2.61
C PHE A 92 -0.11 8.20 -3.75
N ASP A 93 -1.17 8.96 -3.49
CA ASP A 93 -2.39 9.06 -4.30
C ASP A 93 -2.67 10.47 -4.80
N ARG A 94 -1.67 11.37 -4.74
CA ARG A 94 -1.82 12.79 -5.11
C ARG A 94 -1.76 12.98 -6.62
N ALA A 95 -2.54 13.91 -7.15
CA ALA A 95 -2.58 14.20 -8.58
C ALA A 95 -1.17 14.48 -9.15
N GLY A 96 -0.80 13.78 -10.23
CA GLY A 96 0.52 13.86 -10.88
C GLY A 96 1.62 13.05 -10.20
N GLU A 97 1.37 12.45 -9.04
CA GLU A 97 2.36 11.64 -8.32
C GLU A 97 2.61 10.32 -9.02
N SER A 98 3.89 9.94 -9.10
CA SER A 98 4.29 8.56 -9.40
C SER A 98 4.99 7.99 -8.19
N ALA A 99 4.70 6.75 -7.85
CA ALA A 99 5.32 6.08 -6.72
C ALA A 99 5.87 4.70 -7.10
N PHE A 100 7.03 4.36 -6.55
CA PHE A 100 7.69 3.08 -6.74
C PHE A 100 7.91 2.41 -5.39
N LEU A 101 7.43 1.17 -5.23
CA LEU A 101 7.55 0.37 -4.02
C LEU A 101 8.48 -0.82 -4.23
N ILE A 102 9.34 -1.05 -3.24
CA ILE A 102 10.06 -2.32 -3.06
C ILE A 102 9.74 -2.89 -1.68
N ARG A 103 9.51 -4.20 -1.60
CA ARG A 103 9.22 -4.90 -0.35
C ARG A 103 9.89 -6.26 -0.32
N ALA A 104 10.39 -6.65 0.86
CA ALA A 104 10.84 -8.00 1.15
C ALA A 104 10.16 -8.48 2.44
N GLY A 105 9.51 -9.65 2.37
CA GLY A 105 8.88 -10.32 3.50
C GLY A 105 9.48 -11.71 3.72
N TYR A 106 9.39 -12.21 4.96
CA TYR A 106 9.88 -13.53 5.34
C TYR A 106 9.02 -14.16 6.43
N ASP A 107 8.61 -15.41 6.23
CA ASP A 107 7.98 -16.25 7.23
C ASP A 107 9.03 -17.09 7.93
N PHE A 108 9.17 -16.96 9.26
CA PHE A 108 10.19 -17.65 10.05
C PHE A 108 9.75 -19.09 10.35
N PRO A 109 10.31 -20.12 9.69
CA PRO A 109 9.82 -21.50 9.83
C PRO A 109 10.11 -22.13 11.20
N TRP A 110 11.04 -21.56 11.96
CA TRP A 110 11.39 -22.06 13.30
C TRP A 110 10.55 -21.46 14.44
N VAL A 111 9.72 -20.46 14.16
CA VAL A 111 8.78 -19.88 15.13
C VAL A 111 7.37 -19.89 14.52
N ASP A 112 6.49 -20.69 15.10
CA ASP A 112 5.11 -20.83 14.60
C ASP A 112 4.40 -19.48 14.53
N GLY A 113 3.97 -19.10 13.34
CA GLY A 113 3.21 -17.88 13.06
C GLY A 113 4.00 -16.57 13.10
N LEU A 114 5.35 -16.61 13.14
CA LEU A 114 6.17 -15.40 13.08
C LEU A 114 6.49 -15.04 11.63
N SER A 115 6.26 -13.77 11.28
CA SER A 115 6.64 -13.19 9.99
C SER A 115 7.11 -11.75 10.15
N ALA A 116 7.92 -11.28 9.22
CA ALA A 116 8.32 -9.87 9.14
C ALA A 116 8.39 -9.40 7.70
N TYR A 117 8.27 -8.10 7.49
CA TYR A 117 8.62 -7.47 6.22
C TYR A 117 9.23 -6.09 6.44
N GLY A 118 10.04 -5.66 5.48
CA GLY A 118 10.44 -4.27 5.29
C GLY A 118 10.06 -3.82 3.89
N LEU A 119 9.74 -2.54 3.75
CA LEU A 119 9.46 -1.91 2.46
C LEU A 119 9.98 -0.48 2.40
N ALA A 120 10.14 0.01 1.16
CA ALA A 120 10.37 1.41 0.87
C ALA A 120 9.46 1.84 -0.28
N VAL A 121 8.89 3.03 -0.18
CA VAL A 121 8.17 3.71 -1.26
C VAL A 121 8.84 5.04 -1.55
N PHE A 122 9.04 5.31 -2.84
CA PHE A 122 9.65 6.54 -3.35
C PHE A 122 8.62 7.24 -4.23
N GLY A 123 8.10 8.38 -3.73
CA GLY A 123 7.15 9.22 -4.47
C GLY A 123 7.87 10.34 -5.20
N THR A 124 7.35 10.72 -6.37
CA THR A 124 7.81 11.90 -7.11
C THR A 124 7.06 13.15 -6.67
N ASP A 125 7.46 14.30 -7.22
CA ASP A 125 6.77 15.55 -6.98
C ASP A 125 5.37 15.53 -7.62
N PRO A 126 4.30 15.74 -6.85
CA PRO A 126 2.94 15.86 -7.38
C PRO A 126 2.75 17.20 -8.12
N ASN A 127 1.72 17.26 -9.00
CA ASN A 127 1.46 18.44 -9.83
C ASN A 127 1.00 19.71 -9.08
N PRO A 128 0.19 19.64 -8.01
CA PRO A 128 -0.26 20.87 -7.35
C PRO A 128 0.92 21.67 -6.78
N ALA A 129 0.93 22.97 -7.04
CA ALA A 129 1.91 23.87 -6.47
C ALA A 129 1.89 23.83 -4.92
N GLY A 130 3.07 23.82 -4.30
CA GLY A 130 3.23 23.74 -2.84
C GLY A 130 3.22 22.32 -2.29
N GLN A 131 3.04 21.31 -3.11
CA GLN A 131 3.20 19.91 -2.73
C GLN A 131 4.69 19.50 -2.77
N PHE A 132 5.05 18.55 -1.93
CA PHE A 132 6.44 18.09 -1.77
C PHE A 132 6.57 16.61 -2.14
N ARG A 133 7.74 16.23 -2.61
CA ARG A 133 8.12 14.82 -2.76
C ARG A 133 8.21 14.15 -1.41
N GLN A 134 7.86 12.87 -1.33
CA GLN A 134 7.95 12.09 -0.10
C GLN A 134 8.39 10.65 -0.36
N ASN A 135 9.05 10.08 0.65
CA ASN A 135 9.36 8.65 0.71
C ASN A 135 8.83 8.09 2.02
N GLU A 136 8.49 6.81 2.03
CA GLU A 136 8.12 6.10 3.26
C GLU A 136 8.90 4.79 3.37
N PHE A 137 9.35 4.49 4.60
CA PHE A 137 10.06 3.26 4.95
C PHE A 137 9.33 2.58 6.09
N ASP A 138 8.83 1.37 5.84
CA ASP A 138 8.09 0.59 6.83
C ASP A 138 8.86 -0.64 7.25
N SER A 139 8.70 -1.00 8.52
CA SER A 139 9.00 -2.32 9.04
C SER A 139 7.80 -2.90 9.80
N ASN A 140 7.62 -4.20 9.67
CA ASN A 140 6.54 -4.92 10.32
C ASN A 140 7.06 -6.24 10.88
N LEU A 141 6.70 -6.52 12.13
CA LEU A 141 6.86 -7.83 12.76
C LEU A 141 5.49 -8.31 13.22
N GLN A 142 5.10 -9.51 12.81
CA GLN A 142 3.83 -10.10 13.20
C GLN A 142 4.04 -11.49 13.77
N TRP A 143 3.40 -11.77 14.90
CA TRP A 143 3.32 -13.09 15.48
C TRP A 143 1.86 -13.49 15.66
N ALA A 144 1.46 -14.55 14.96
CA ALA A 144 0.10 -15.10 14.99
C ALA A 144 0.18 -16.63 15.07
N PRO A 145 0.36 -17.21 16.27
CA PRO A 145 0.56 -18.64 16.44
C PRO A 145 -0.65 -19.43 15.95
N THR A 146 -0.38 -20.49 15.19
CA THR A 146 -1.41 -21.34 14.58
C THR A 146 -1.79 -22.52 15.47
N LYS A 147 -1.02 -22.79 16.53
CA LYS A 147 -1.12 -23.95 17.44
C LYS A 147 -1.07 -23.52 18.90
N GLY A 148 -1.48 -24.47 19.77
CA GLY A 148 -1.38 -24.31 21.22
C GLY A 148 -2.43 -23.36 21.81
N VAL A 149 -2.22 -22.98 23.08
CA VAL A 149 -3.17 -22.18 23.88
C VAL A 149 -3.33 -20.74 23.39
N LEU A 150 -2.37 -20.24 22.61
CA LEU A 150 -2.40 -18.90 22.01
C LEU A 150 -2.95 -18.88 20.58
N LYS A 151 -3.49 -19.99 20.10
CA LYS A 151 -4.19 -20.02 18.80
C LYS A 151 -5.34 -19.01 18.80
N GLY A 152 -5.36 -18.15 17.78
CA GLY A 152 -6.32 -17.04 17.66
C GLY A 152 -5.81 -15.70 18.21
N PHE A 153 -4.68 -15.69 18.91
CA PHE A 153 -3.97 -14.47 19.27
C PHE A 153 -3.14 -13.97 18.09
N SER A 154 -3.02 -12.65 17.96
CA SER A 154 -2.01 -12.04 17.07
C SER A 154 -1.47 -10.75 17.69
N LEU A 155 -0.16 -10.59 17.58
CA LEU A 155 0.55 -9.36 17.91
C LEU A 155 1.24 -8.85 16.65
N ARG A 156 1.06 -7.58 16.33
CA ARG A 156 1.69 -6.93 15.18
C ARG A 156 2.32 -5.62 15.62
N LEU A 157 3.62 -5.49 15.39
CA LEU A 157 4.38 -4.27 15.60
C LEU A 157 4.69 -3.67 14.24
N ARG A 158 4.38 -2.40 14.05
CA ARG A 158 4.66 -1.66 12.83
C ARG A 158 5.41 -0.38 13.16
N TYR A 159 6.38 -0.04 12.34
CA TYR A 159 7.12 1.21 12.42
C TYR A 159 7.30 1.79 11.04
N ALA A 160 6.94 3.05 10.87
CA ALA A 160 7.08 3.79 9.63
C ALA A 160 7.85 5.08 9.82
N VAL A 161 8.62 5.45 8.81
CA VAL A 161 9.32 6.75 8.71
C VAL A 161 8.95 7.38 7.38
N VAL A 162 8.32 8.56 7.42
CA VAL A 162 8.04 9.38 6.24
C VAL A 162 9.08 10.49 6.17
N GLN A 163 9.74 10.60 5.02
CA GLN A 163 10.66 11.68 4.70
C GLN A 163 10.04 12.57 3.62
N GLN A 164 9.97 13.86 3.89
CA GLN A 164 9.45 14.87 2.97
C GLN A 164 10.58 15.78 2.48
N PHE A 165 10.51 16.24 1.24
CA PHE A 165 11.58 17.01 0.58
C PHE A 165 11.02 18.26 -0.08
N GLY A 166 11.57 19.42 0.30
CA GLY A 166 11.21 20.73 -0.25
C GLY A 166 10.23 21.51 0.65
N GLY A 167 10.41 22.84 0.72
CA GLY A 167 9.56 23.73 1.50
C GLY A 167 9.62 23.52 3.02
N ASP A 168 8.55 23.91 3.71
CA ASP A 168 8.35 23.68 5.15
C ASP A 168 7.83 22.26 5.35
N VAL A 169 8.74 21.29 5.32
CA VAL A 169 8.42 19.86 5.41
C VAL A 169 8.77 19.30 6.78
N HIS A 170 7.96 18.34 7.24
CA HIS A 170 8.17 17.65 8.50
C HIS A 170 8.29 16.14 8.27
N ASN A 171 9.42 15.57 8.69
CA ASN A 171 9.54 14.13 8.77
C ASN A 171 8.59 13.59 9.86
N LEU A 172 7.95 12.47 9.57
CA LEU A 172 7.00 11.82 10.46
C LEU A 172 7.48 10.41 10.80
N THR A 173 7.26 10.01 12.04
CA THR A 173 7.41 8.61 12.47
C THR A 173 6.09 8.11 13.06
N ASP A 174 5.73 6.87 12.72
CA ASP A 174 4.52 6.22 13.23
C ASP A 174 4.88 4.84 13.79
N PHE A 175 4.54 4.59 15.06
CA PHE A 175 4.68 3.29 15.69
C PHE A 175 3.31 2.77 16.11
N ARG A 176 2.99 1.53 15.69
CA ARG A 176 1.74 0.86 16.05
C ARG A 176 2.00 -0.51 16.65
N ALA A 177 1.42 -0.75 17.83
CA ALA A 177 1.31 -2.09 18.43
C ALA A 177 -0.15 -2.52 18.38
N ILE A 178 -0.45 -3.60 17.65
CA ILE A 178 -1.80 -4.09 17.41
C ILE A 178 -1.90 -5.51 18.00
N CYS A 179 -2.81 -5.69 18.94
CA CYS A 179 -3.08 -6.96 19.58
C CYS A 179 -4.54 -7.38 19.29
N ASN A 180 -4.72 -8.58 18.77
CA ASN A 180 -6.05 -9.14 18.51
C ASN A 180 -6.16 -10.54 19.10
N TYR A 181 -7.37 -10.92 19.50
CA TYR A 181 -7.70 -12.27 19.90
C TYR A 181 -9.06 -12.68 19.33
N VAL A 182 -9.10 -13.77 18.59
CA VAL A 182 -10.32 -14.29 17.97
C VAL A 182 -10.85 -15.46 18.80
N ILE A 183 -12.01 -15.27 19.42
CA ILE A 183 -12.75 -16.31 20.14
C ILE A 183 -13.76 -16.90 19.15
N LYS A 184 -13.70 -18.22 18.97
CA LYS A 184 -14.74 -18.97 18.23
C LYS A 184 -15.68 -19.60 19.26
N PHE A 185 -16.94 -19.27 19.17
CA PHE A 185 -18.03 -19.87 19.93
C PHE A 185 -18.60 -21.08 19.20
#